data_90a33889eeac0edad3ef3cbccf286f7a
#
_entry.id   90a33889eeac0edad3ef3cbccf286f7a
#
_cell.length_a   1.000
_cell.length_b   1.000
_cell.length_c   1.000
_cell.angle_alpha   90.00
_cell.angle_beta   90.00
_cell.angle_gamma   90.00
#
_symmetry.space_group_name_H-M   'P 1'
#
loop_
_entity.id
_entity.type
_entity.pdbx_description
1 polymer ?
#
loop_
_entity_poly.entity_id
_entity_poly.type
_entity_poly.pdbx_seq_one_letter_code
_entity_poly.pdbx_strand_id
1 'polypeptide(L)' 'GDDTSKFKLLTLHKALLLETKGMKLSRNLPSVYSTVKKEYGFKGSKVKVLAQFESMLIEEYELPITRHTAD' A
#
# COMPACT_ATOMS: atom_id res chain seq x y z
N GLY A 1 8.55 -17.99 0.77
CA GLY A 1 8.64 -17.94 -0.63
C GLY A 1 8.20 -16.64 -1.20
N ASP A 2 8.54 -16.47 -2.44
CA ASP A 2 8.26 -15.23 -3.14
C ASP A 2 6.76 -15.00 -3.31
N ASP A 3 6.00 -16.07 -3.51
CA ASP A 3 4.56 -15.94 -3.69
C ASP A 3 3.89 -15.38 -2.45
N THR A 4 4.34 -15.81 -1.28
CA THR A 4 3.79 -15.31 -0.02
C THR A 4 4.07 -13.82 0.14
N SER A 5 5.27 -13.39 -0.23
CA SER A 5 5.64 -11.98 -0.12
C SER A 5 4.80 -11.12 -1.06
N LYS A 6 4.60 -11.58 -2.29
CA LYS A 6 3.79 -10.84 -3.26
C LYS A 6 2.33 -10.76 -2.79
N PHE A 7 1.81 -11.85 -2.26
CA PHE A 7 0.45 -11.88 -1.74
C PHE A 7 0.28 -10.85 -0.62
N LYS A 8 1.26 -10.81 0.29
CA LYS A 8 1.24 -9.86 1.40
C LYS A 8 1.24 -8.43 0.88
N LEU A 9 2.09 -8.15 -0.12
CA LEU A 9 2.17 -6.81 -0.68
C LEU A 9 0.86 -6.40 -1.34
N LEU A 10 0.24 -7.31 -2.07
CA LEU A 10 -1.05 -7.02 -2.70
C LEU A 10 -2.11 -6.73 -1.66
N THR A 11 -2.11 -7.48 -0.56
CA THR A 11 -3.06 -7.27 0.52
C THR A 11 -2.86 -5.90 1.16
N LEU A 12 -1.60 -5.54 1.41
CA LEU A 12 -1.28 -4.22 1.96
C LEU A 12 -1.69 -3.10 1.02
N HIS A 13 -1.47 -3.28 -0.27
CA HIS A 13 -1.86 -2.30 -1.26
C HIS A 13 -3.37 -2.05 -1.23
N LYS A 14 -4.15 -3.12 -1.24
CA LYS A 14 -5.59 -3.00 -1.21
C LYS A 14 -6.07 -2.33 0.07
N ALA A 15 -5.49 -2.70 1.20
CA ALA A 15 -5.86 -2.11 2.48
C ALA A 15 -5.53 -0.63 2.51
N LEU A 16 -4.36 -0.26 2.01
CA LEU A 16 -3.96 1.14 1.96
C LEU A 16 -4.87 1.95 1.04
N LEU A 17 -5.25 1.36 -0.10
CA LEU A 17 -6.17 1.99 -1.02
C LEU A 17 -7.50 2.29 -0.34
N LEU A 18 -8.03 1.32 0.42
CA LEU A 18 -9.27 1.52 1.15
C LEU A 18 -9.14 2.62 2.19
N GLU A 19 -8.00 2.70 2.85
CA GLU A 19 -7.78 3.75 3.85
C GLU A 19 -7.76 5.14 3.24
N THR A 20 -7.28 5.28 2.02
CA THR A 20 -7.31 6.58 1.35
C THR A 20 -8.74 7.02 1.06
N LYS A 21 -9.66 6.07 1.03
CA LYS A 21 -11.08 6.34 0.82
C LYS A 21 -11.85 6.49 2.14
N GLY A 22 -11.13 6.45 3.27
CA GLY A 22 -11.75 6.57 4.58
C GLY A 22 -12.29 5.28 5.16
N MET A 23 -11.91 4.15 4.58
CA MET A 23 -12.38 2.84 5.03
C MET A 23 -11.28 2.10 5.77
N LYS A 24 -11.67 1.26 6.71
CA LYS A 24 -10.73 0.42 7.46
C LYS A 24 -11.18 -1.03 7.42
N LEU A 25 -10.22 -1.94 7.33
CA LEU A 25 -10.51 -3.37 7.35
C LEU A 25 -10.87 -3.86 8.75
N SER A 26 -10.24 -3.26 9.77
CA SER A 26 -10.51 -3.65 11.15
C SER A 26 -10.24 -2.48 12.08
N ARG A 27 -11.06 -2.37 13.13
CA ARG A 27 -10.87 -1.32 14.13
C ARG A 27 -9.72 -1.62 15.07
N ASN A 28 -9.41 -2.90 15.26
CA ASN A 28 -8.41 -3.33 16.23
C ASN A 28 -7.00 -3.38 15.66
N LEU A 29 -6.86 -3.21 14.36
CA LEU A 29 -5.55 -3.24 13.72
C LEU A 29 -5.01 -1.83 13.52
N PRO A 30 -3.68 -1.67 13.60
CA PRO A 30 -3.09 -0.37 13.32
C PRO A 30 -3.35 0.03 11.88
N SER A 31 -3.27 1.33 11.63
CA SER A 31 -3.46 1.86 10.29
C SER A 31 -2.41 1.27 9.34
N VAL A 32 -2.86 0.81 8.18
CA VAL A 32 -1.95 0.31 7.15
C VAL A 32 -1.04 1.45 6.67
N TYR A 33 -1.58 2.65 6.60
CA TYR A 33 -0.81 3.83 6.26
C TYR A 33 0.41 3.97 7.19
N SER A 34 0.17 3.91 8.51
CA SER A 34 1.25 4.01 9.49
C SER A 34 2.24 2.86 9.34
N THR A 35 1.73 1.65 9.15
CA THR A 35 2.57 0.48 9.01
C THR A 35 3.47 0.57 7.78
N VAL A 36 2.89 0.90 6.63
CA VAL A 36 3.63 1.00 5.37
C VAL A 36 4.62 2.15 5.44
N LYS A 37 4.19 3.28 6.00
CA LYS A 37 5.06 4.44 6.12
C LYS A 37 6.29 4.13 6.97
N LYS A 38 6.10 3.42 8.07
CA LYS A 38 7.20 3.04 8.96
C LYS A 38 8.08 1.97 8.33
N GLU A 39 7.45 0.97 7.70
CA GLU A 39 8.15 -0.17 7.14
C GLU A 39 9.07 0.22 5.98
N TYR A 40 8.58 1.08 5.10
CA TYR A 40 9.29 1.45 3.87
C TYR A 40 9.83 2.88 3.89
N GLY A 41 9.55 3.62 4.94
CA GLY A 41 10.07 4.98 5.06
C GLY A 41 9.43 5.99 4.14
N PHE A 42 8.22 5.72 3.68
CA PHE A 42 7.49 6.66 2.84
C PHE A 42 7.09 7.89 3.64
N LYS A 43 6.91 9.01 2.96
CA LYS A 43 6.54 10.26 3.59
C LYS A 43 5.43 10.95 2.81
N GLY A 44 4.64 11.76 3.52
CA GLY A 44 3.57 12.51 2.91
C GLY A 44 2.19 12.02 3.35
N SER A 45 1.16 12.47 2.65
CA SER A 45 -0.21 12.08 2.96
C SER A 45 -0.47 10.63 2.55
N LYS A 46 -1.66 10.12 2.92
CA LYS A 46 -2.02 8.76 2.56
C LYS A 46 -1.98 8.54 1.05
N VAL A 47 -2.45 9.53 0.30
CA VAL A 47 -2.44 9.44 -1.16
C VAL A 47 -1.02 9.38 -1.69
N LYS A 48 -0.13 10.19 -1.14
CA LYS A 48 1.27 10.19 -1.56
C LYS A 48 1.96 8.89 -1.21
N VAL A 49 1.70 8.37 -0.01
CA VAL A 49 2.27 7.09 0.40
C VAL A 49 1.75 5.98 -0.50
N LEU A 50 0.47 6.03 -0.84
CA LEU A 50 -0.11 5.05 -1.75
C LEU A 50 0.58 5.10 -3.12
N ALA A 51 0.81 6.29 -3.65
CA ALA A 51 1.48 6.43 -4.94
C ALA A 51 2.88 5.85 -4.90
N GLN A 52 3.63 6.13 -3.84
CA GLN A 52 4.98 5.59 -3.69
C GLN A 52 4.96 4.08 -3.57
N PHE A 53 3.99 3.55 -2.83
CA PHE A 53 3.86 2.11 -2.66
C PHE A 53 3.51 1.43 -3.98
N GLU A 54 2.57 2.01 -4.72
CA GLU A 54 2.19 1.46 -6.03
C GLU A 54 3.37 1.46 -6.99
N SER A 55 4.13 2.54 -7.03
CA SER A 55 5.31 2.60 -7.88
C SER A 55 6.30 1.51 -7.52
N MET A 56 6.54 1.31 -6.23
CA MET A 56 7.44 0.26 -5.78
C MET A 56 6.96 -1.12 -6.23
N LEU A 57 5.68 -1.40 -6.05
CA LEU A 57 5.14 -2.70 -6.43
C LEU A 57 5.24 -2.95 -7.93
N ILE A 58 4.98 -1.93 -8.72
CA ILE A 58 5.03 -2.07 -10.17
C ILE A 58 6.46 -2.19 -10.66
N GLU A 59 7.36 -1.34 -10.18
CA GLU A 59 8.71 -1.28 -10.71
C GLU A 59 9.66 -2.32 -10.12
N GLU A 60 9.53 -2.63 -8.84
CA GLU A 60 10.45 -3.57 -8.20
C GLU A 60 9.91 -4.99 -8.16
N TYR A 61 8.61 -5.15 -8.02
CA TYR A 61 8.00 -6.48 -7.92
C TYR A 61 7.23 -6.87 -9.18
N GLU A 62 7.09 -5.93 -10.12
CA GLU A 62 6.41 -6.16 -11.40
C GLU A 62 5.00 -6.73 -11.21
N LEU A 63 4.31 -6.26 -10.16
CA LEU A 63 2.95 -6.73 -9.89
C LEU A 63 1.96 -6.07 -10.85
N PRO A 64 0.95 -6.82 -11.31
CA PRO A 64 -0.03 -6.31 -12.27
C PRO A 64 -1.11 -5.47 -11.59
N ILE A 65 -0.72 -4.35 -11.00
CA ILE A 65 -1.67 -3.45 -10.35
C ILE A 65 -1.80 -2.16 -11.15
N THR A 66 -2.95 -1.53 -11.02
CA THR A 66 -3.22 -0.26 -11.69
C THR A 66 -2.98 0.88 -10.72
N ARG A 67 -2.37 1.96 -11.20
CA ARG A 67 -2.16 3.14 -10.38
C ARG A 67 -3.51 3.80 -10.11
N HIS A 68 -3.77 4.06 -8.84
CA HIS A 68 -5.03 4.66 -8.42
C HIS A 68 -4.90 6.14 -8.07
N THR A 69 -3.68 6.65 -8.08
CA THR A 69 -3.43 8.05 -7.79
C THR A 69 -3.16 8.78 -9.10
N ALA A 70 -3.88 9.86 -9.31
CA ALA A 70 -3.66 10.68 -10.50
C ALA A 70 -2.39 11.50 -10.33
N ASP A 71 -1.77 11.76 -11.43
CA ASP A 71 -0.55 12.58 -11.43
C ASP A 71 -0.86 14.05 -11.11
#